data_d7ced17a476acd219b36063a8a025e16
#
_entry.id   d7ced17a476acd219b36063a8a025e16
#
_cell.length_a   1.000
_cell.length_b   1.000
_cell.length_c   1.000
_cell.angle_alpha   90.00
_cell.angle_beta   90.00
_cell.angle_gamma   90.00
#
_symmetry.space_group_name_H-M   'P 1'
#
loop_
_entity.id
_entity.type
_entity.pdbx_description
1 polymer ?
#
loop_
_entity_poly.entity_id
_entity_poly.type
_entity_poly.pdbx_seq_one_letter_code
_entity_poly.pdbx_strand_id
1 'polypeptide(L)'
;LKDDLNDSITEDDAVEMLAQHIITRPVFEVLFEGHQFTSENPVSRAMQRALDVLDEANLDKESKDLEKFYASVRMRASGITDPQAKQRLVVELYEKFFAKAFKRTTDKLGIVYTPVEIVDFIIHSVNEVLQQEFGQTLGSEGVHIIDPFTGTGTFITRLLQSGLIAPEEMEHKFRHEIHANEIVLLAYYIAAINIEAVYHGIMGGDYVPFEGICLTDTFQMYESDDLVSRYMPDNSERRKRQKASDIRVIVGNPPYSIGQDSENRSEERRVG
;
A
#
# COMPACT_ATOMS: atom_id res chain seq x y z
N LEU A 1 9.57 15.86 3.85
CA LEU A 1 8.69 15.02 3.03
C LEU A 1 8.97 15.20 1.54
N LYS A 2 9.05 16.45 1.03
CA LYS A 2 9.33 16.74 -0.38
C LYS A 2 10.63 16.08 -0.85
N ASP A 3 11.68 16.29 -0.07
CA ASP A 3 13.03 15.76 -0.36
C ASP A 3 13.14 14.25 -0.12
N ASP A 4 12.07 13.59 0.41
CA ASP A 4 12.12 12.22 0.89
C ASP A 4 11.44 11.21 -0.01
N LEU A 5 10.47 11.63 -0.80
CA LEU A 5 9.69 10.73 -1.62
C LEU A 5 10.05 10.89 -3.10
N ASN A 6 10.25 12.11 -3.57
CA ASN A 6 10.55 12.41 -4.96
C ASN A 6 10.67 13.93 -5.13
N ASP A 7 11.52 14.43 -6.02
CA ASP A 7 11.58 15.84 -6.40
C ASP A 7 10.26 16.37 -7.00
N SER A 8 9.38 15.48 -7.45
CA SER A 8 8.04 15.82 -7.95
C SER A 8 6.99 16.05 -6.85
N ILE A 9 7.27 15.72 -5.57
CA ILE A 9 6.33 15.95 -4.48
C ILE A 9 6.39 17.43 -4.08
N THR A 10 5.24 18.08 -4.24
CA THR A 10 5.07 19.48 -3.86
C THR A 10 4.78 19.64 -2.36
N GLU A 11 4.86 20.88 -1.85
CA GLU A 11 4.43 21.17 -0.47
C GLU A 11 2.95 20.83 -0.26
N ASP A 12 2.11 21.05 -1.27
CA ASP A 12 0.69 20.71 -1.23
C ASP A 12 0.49 19.18 -1.11
N ASP A 13 1.28 18.38 -1.83
CA ASP A 13 1.22 16.93 -1.74
C ASP A 13 1.64 16.44 -0.35
N ALA A 14 2.66 17.06 0.26
CA ALA A 14 3.09 16.74 1.61
C ALA A 14 2.01 17.09 2.66
N VAL A 15 1.36 18.24 2.52
CA VAL A 15 0.23 18.63 3.38
C VAL A 15 -0.94 17.65 3.20
N GLU A 16 -1.25 17.24 1.97
CA GLU A 16 -2.30 16.26 1.70
C GLU A 16 -1.99 14.90 2.32
N MET A 17 -0.73 14.43 2.26
CA MET A 17 -0.31 13.19 2.91
C MET A 17 -0.48 13.24 4.44
N LEU A 18 -0.10 14.35 5.07
CA LEU A 18 -0.32 14.55 6.51
C LEU A 18 -1.81 14.57 6.86
N ALA A 19 -2.64 15.26 6.07
CA ALA A 19 -4.08 15.26 6.24
C ALA A 19 -4.68 13.86 6.08
N GLN A 20 -4.23 13.08 5.09
CA GLN A 20 -4.61 11.68 4.91
C GLN A 20 -4.27 10.87 6.16
N HIS A 21 -3.06 11.02 6.70
CA HIS A 21 -2.64 10.31 7.90
C HIS A 21 -3.50 10.67 9.13
N ILE A 22 -3.72 11.97 9.39
CA ILE A 22 -4.56 12.45 10.50
C ILE A 22 -5.96 11.84 10.45
N ILE A 23 -6.58 11.84 9.27
CA ILE A 23 -7.96 11.36 9.09
C ILE A 23 -8.06 9.85 9.17
N THR A 24 -7.07 9.12 8.65
CA THR A 24 -7.16 7.67 8.48
C THR A 24 -6.67 6.89 9.69
N ARG A 25 -5.67 7.40 10.41
CA ARG A 25 -5.11 6.71 11.58
C ARG A 25 -6.16 6.29 12.61
N PRO A 26 -7.05 7.17 13.11
CA PRO A 26 -8.08 6.77 14.08
C PRO A 26 -9.07 5.74 13.52
N VAL A 27 -9.30 5.75 12.20
CA VAL A 27 -10.15 4.76 11.53
C VAL A 27 -9.49 3.38 11.59
N PHE A 28 -8.21 3.31 11.28
CA PHE A 28 -7.46 2.05 11.31
C PHE A 28 -7.33 1.50 12.73
N GLU A 29 -7.07 2.36 13.72
CA GLU A 29 -7.01 1.96 15.13
C GLU A 29 -8.33 1.32 15.61
N VAL A 30 -9.47 1.85 15.16
CA VAL A 30 -10.79 1.30 15.50
C VAL A 30 -11.08 -0.01 14.76
N LEU A 31 -10.77 -0.09 13.47
CA LEU A 31 -11.09 -1.26 12.64
C LEU A 31 -10.21 -2.47 12.96
N PHE A 32 -8.96 -2.21 13.29
CA PHE A 32 -7.95 -3.23 13.55
C PHE A 32 -7.47 -3.19 15.00
N GLU A 33 -8.41 -3.05 15.92
CA GLU A 33 -8.17 -3.11 17.36
C GLU A 33 -7.42 -4.43 17.69
N GLY A 34 -6.24 -4.32 18.29
CA GLY A 34 -5.33 -5.45 18.53
C GLY A 34 -4.26 -5.65 17.43
N HIS A 35 -4.33 -5.00 16.29
CA HIS A 35 -3.25 -4.96 15.31
C HIS A 35 -2.37 -3.73 15.58
N GLN A 36 -1.07 -3.94 15.65
CA GLN A 36 -0.11 -2.85 15.94
C GLN A 36 0.28 -2.08 14.68
N PHE A 37 -0.59 -2.04 13.67
CA PHE A 37 -0.29 -1.41 12.37
C PHE A 37 0.26 0.01 12.49
N THR A 38 -0.41 0.86 13.25
CA THR A 38 -0.01 2.29 13.37
C THR A 38 1.33 2.47 14.07
N SER A 39 1.70 1.57 14.99
CA SER A 39 2.98 1.57 15.69
C SER A 39 4.09 0.83 14.96
N GLU A 40 3.76 -0.18 14.15
CA GLU A 40 4.75 -1.03 13.47
C GLU A 40 5.03 -0.55 12.03
N ASN A 41 4.05 0.07 11.35
CA ASN A 41 4.25 0.53 9.99
C ASN A 41 5.22 1.74 9.93
N PRO A 42 6.34 1.64 9.17
CA PRO A 42 7.39 2.66 9.16
C PRO A 42 6.92 4.01 8.61
N VAL A 43 6.03 3.99 7.62
CA VAL A 43 5.48 5.22 7.03
C VAL A 43 4.51 5.89 8.01
N SER A 44 3.66 5.11 8.69
CA SER A 44 2.77 5.63 9.74
C SER A 44 3.57 6.29 10.87
N ARG A 45 4.66 5.67 11.32
CA ARG A 45 5.56 6.25 12.33
C ARG A 45 6.22 7.53 11.85
N ALA A 46 6.65 7.59 10.59
CA ALA A 46 7.27 8.78 10.02
C ALA A 46 6.29 9.94 9.92
N MET A 47 5.04 9.68 9.47
CA MET A 47 3.98 10.68 9.44
C MET A 47 3.64 11.19 10.83
N GLN A 48 3.57 10.29 11.83
CA GLN A 48 3.31 10.69 13.21
C GLN A 48 4.42 11.59 13.76
N ARG A 49 5.69 11.25 13.55
CA ARG A 49 6.80 12.12 13.94
C ARG A 49 6.72 13.51 13.31
N ALA A 50 6.30 13.60 12.04
CA ALA A 50 6.09 14.89 11.38
C ALA A 50 4.96 15.69 12.03
N LEU A 51 3.87 15.03 12.44
CA LEU A 51 2.77 15.67 13.18
C LEU A 51 3.19 16.12 14.58
N ASP A 52 3.94 15.31 15.31
CA ASP A 52 4.40 15.65 16.65
C ASP A 52 5.22 16.97 16.66
N VAL A 53 6.03 17.18 15.61
CA VAL A 53 6.74 18.45 15.40
C VAL A 53 5.80 19.61 15.09
N LEU A 54 4.67 19.34 14.40
CA LEU A 54 3.68 20.38 14.06
C LEU A 54 2.71 20.66 15.22
N ASP A 55 2.40 19.68 16.07
CA ASP A 55 1.52 19.82 17.25
C ASP A 55 2.13 20.77 18.31
N GLU A 56 3.45 20.90 18.37
CA GLU A 56 4.11 21.96 19.12
C GLU A 56 3.67 23.38 18.65
N ALA A 57 3.01 23.48 17.48
CA ALA A 57 2.53 24.71 16.86
C ALA A 57 1.00 24.95 16.93
N ASN A 58 0.21 24.23 17.78
CA ASN A 58 -1.23 24.42 18.04
C ASN A 58 -2.22 24.03 16.90
N LEU A 59 -2.36 22.75 16.61
CA LEU A 59 -3.40 22.23 15.69
C LEU A 59 -4.72 21.76 16.38
N ASP A 60 -4.91 22.04 17.66
CA ASP A 60 -5.98 21.50 18.51
C ASP A 60 -7.44 21.88 18.12
N LYS A 61 -7.66 22.73 17.13
CA LYS A 61 -9.00 23.27 16.85
C LYS A 61 -9.82 22.49 15.81
N GLU A 62 -9.20 21.70 14.93
CA GLU A 62 -9.90 21.08 13.79
C GLU A 62 -10.39 19.64 14.05
N SER A 63 -10.00 19.01 15.16
CA SER A 63 -10.36 17.62 15.48
C SER A 63 -11.85 17.40 15.76
N LYS A 64 -12.59 18.44 16.20
CA LYS A 64 -14.00 18.31 16.61
C LYS A 64 -14.96 17.97 15.45
N ASP A 65 -14.66 18.40 14.24
CA ASP A 65 -15.52 18.14 13.08
C ASP A 65 -15.38 16.70 12.59
N LEU A 66 -14.25 16.08 12.84
CA LEU A 66 -13.99 14.68 12.50
C LEU A 66 -14.57 13.69 13.54
N GLU A 67 -14.88 14.14 14.76
CA GLU A 67 -15.42 13.28 15.83
C GLU A 67 -16.72 12.55 15.42
N LYS A 68 -17.62 13.23 14.70
CA LYS A 68 -18.87 12.61 14.22
C LYS A 68 -18.58 11.52 13.18
N PHE A 69 -17.58 11.76 12.33
CA PHE A 69 -17.13 10.78 11.35
C PHE A 69 -16.53 9.55 12.05
N TYR A 70 -15.62 9.75 13.01
CA TYR A 70 -15.01 8.65 13.77
C TYR A 70 -16.04 7.88 14.60
N ALA A 71 -17.01 8.57 15.21
CA ALA A 71 -18.12 7.91 15.92
C ALA A 71 -18.94 7.02 14.98
N SER A 72 -19.21 7.50 13.77
CA SER A 72 -19.92 6.71 12.74
C SER A 72 -19.11 5.48 12.32
N VAL A 73 -17.79 5.61 12.12
CA VAL A 73 -16.90 4.49 11.80
C VAL A 73 -16.87 3.48 12.95
N ARG A 74 -16.69 3.95 14.19
CA ARG A 74 -16.74 3.08 15.40
C ARG A 74 -18.04 2.30 15.47
N MET A 75 -19.18 2.97 15.26
CA MET A 75 -20.49 2.32 15.28
C MET A 75 -20.64 1.25 14.19
N ARG A 76 -20.13 1.51 12.98
CA ARG A 76 -20.17 0.53 11.87
C ARG A 76 -19.20 -0.62 12.08
N ALA A 77 -18.06 -0.38 12.71
CA ALA A 77 -17.05 -1.38 13.03
C ALA A 77 -17.44 -2.24 14.25
N SER A 78 -18.21 -1.65 15.20
CA SER A 78 -18.66 -2.36 16.39
C SER A 78 -19.62 -3.48 15.98
N GLY A 79 -19.23 -4.71 16.24
CA GLY A 79 -19.99 -5.91 15.87
C GLY A 79 -19.46 -6.65 14.62
N ILE A 80 -18.49 -6.10 13.92
CA ILE A 80 -17.81 -6.84 12.85
C ILE A 80 -16.63 -7.63 13.48
N THR A 81 -16.84 -8.93 13.63
CA THR A 81 -15.79 -9.86 14.13
C THR A 81 -15.07 -10.57 12.99
N ASP A 82 -15.72 -10.66 11.83
CA ASP A 82 -15.14 -11.29 10.65
C ASP A 82 -14.07 -10.41 9.98
N PRO A 83 -12.81 -10.89 9.84
CA PRO A 83 -11.72 -10.14 9.19
C PRO A 83 -12.05 -9.70 7.75
N GLN A 84 -12.75 -10.54 6.99
CA GLN A 84 -13.14 -10.22 5.60
C GLN A 84 -14.19 -9.09 5.57
N ALA A 85 -15.09 -9.04 6.56
CA ALA A 85 -16.06 -7.96 6.66
C ALA A 85 -15.38 -6.64 7.08
N LYS A 86 -14.37 -6.68 7.95
CA LYS A 86 -13.53 -5.51 8.26
C LYS A 86 -12.80 -5.00 7.01
N GLN A 87 -12.19 -5.90 6.25
CA GLN A 87 -11.53 -5.56 4.98
C GLN A 87 -12.49 -4.89 4.00
N ARG A 88 -13.69 -5.46 3.80
CA ARG A 88 -14.73 -4.83 2.95
C ARG A 88 -15.10 -3.42 3.41
N LEU A 89 -15.20 -3.20 4.72
CA LEU A 89 -15.50 -1.88 5.26
C LEU A 89 -14.38 -0.87 4.99
N VAL A 90 -13.11 -1.27 5.07
CA VAL A 90 -11.95 -0.43 4.72
C VAL A 90 -11.99 -0.04 3.25
N VAL A 91 -12.20 -1.01 2.35
CA VAL A 91 -12.31 -0.75 0.91
C VAL A 91 -13.50 0.19 0.62
N GLU A 92 -14.66 -0.04 1.24
CA GLU A 92 -15.83 0.83 1.08
C GLU A 92 -15.57 2.26 1.57
N LEU A 93 -14.88 2.44 2.70
CA LEU A 93 -14.48 3.75 3.21
C LEU A 93 -13.52 4.44 2.24
N TYR A 94 -12.58 3.69 1.67
CA TYR A 94 -11.68 4.22 0.66
C TYR A 94 -12.44 4.71 -0.57
N GLU A 95 -13.24 3.86 -1.19
CA GLU A 95 -13.96 4.18 -2.43
C GLU A 95 -15.00 5.30 -2.26
N LYS A 96 -15.75 5.28 -1.15
CA LYS A 96 -16.88 6.19 -0.97
C LYS A 96 -16.52 7.50 -0.28
N PHE A 97 -15.56 7.49 0.61
CA PHE A 97 -15.19 8.66 1.40
C PHE A 97 -13.85 9.24 0.97
N PHE A 98 -12.79 8.47 1.07
CA PHE A 98 -11.44 8.99 0.85
C PHE A 98 -11.18 9.37 -0.61
N ALA A 99 -11.64 8.57 -1.57
CA ALA A 99 -11.51 8.89 -2.98
C ALA A 99 -12.22 10.21 -3.36
N LYS A 100 -13.31 10.55 -2.63
CA LYS A 100 -14.00 11.83 -2.82
C LYS A 100 -13.36 12.98 -2.05
N ALA A 101 -12.87 12.73 -0.85
CA ALA A 101 -12.22 13.74 0.00
C ALA A 101 -10.88 14.19 -0.61
N PHE A 102 -10.15 13.25 -1.24
CA PHE A 102 -8.85 13.47 -1.86
C PHE A 102 -8.90 13.27 -3.38
N LYS A 103 -9.92 13.84 -4.01
CA LYS A 103 -10.20 13.66 -5.43
C LYS A 103 -9.03 14.06 -6.34
N ARG A 104 -8.29 15.14 -6.00
CA ARG A 104 -7.14 15.61 -6.77
C ARG A 104 -6.08 14.50 -6.93
N THR A 105 -5.72 13.81 -5.84
CA THR A 105 -4.77 12.71 -5.85
C THR A 105 -5.29 11.50 -6.61
N THR A 106 -6.56 11.15 -6.41
CA THR A 106 -7.20 10.01 -7.07
C THR A 106 -7.30 10.20 -8.59
N ASP A 107 -7.69 11.40 -9.04
CA ASP A 107 -7.84 11.72 -10.47
C ASP A 107 -6.46 11.82 -11.15
N LYS A 108 -5.43 12.36 -10.46
CA LYS A 108 -4.06 12.51 -10.99
C LYS A 108 -3.40 11.16 -11.28
N LEU A 109 -3.72 10.13 -10.50
CA LEU A 109 -3.02 8.85 -10.52
C LEU A 109 -3.75 7.73 -11.27
N GLY A 110 -4.92 8.00 -11.83
CA GLY A 110 -5.63 7.04 -12.69
C GLY A 110 -5.92 5.71 -12.03
N ILE A 111 -6.35 5.72 -10.76
CA ILE A 111 -6.61 4.51 -9.97
C ILE A 111 -7.78 3.74 -10.60
N VAL A 112 -7.50 2.57 -11.14
CA VAL A 112 -8.50 1.67 -11.73
C VAL A 112 -8.47 0.34 -10.99
N TYR A 113 -9.65 -0.07 -10.54
CA TYR A 113 -9.83 -1.34 -9.86
C TYR A 113 -9.80 -2.50 -10.87
N THR A 114 -9.02 -3.54 -10.57
CA THR A 114 -8.98 -4.77 -11.37
C THR A 114 -9.99 -5.79 -10.81
N PRO A 115 -10.93 -6.31 -11.62
CA PRO A 115 -11.85 -7.34 -11.18
C PRO A 115 -11.14 -8.58 -10.63
N VAL A 116 -11.66 -9.13 -9.54
CA VAL A 116 -11.01 -10.23 -8.80
C VAL A 116 -10.81 -11.47 -9.67
N GLU A 117 -11.75 -11.73 -10.55
CA GLU A 117 -11.73 -12.87 -11.47
C GLU A 117 -10.56 -12.75 -12.48
N ILE A 118 -10.24 -11.54 -12.90
CA ILE A 118 -9.09 -11.28 -13.78
C ILE A 118 -7.79 -11.47 -13.00
N VAL A 119 -7.73 -10.97 -11.76
CA VAL A 119 -6.56 -11.15 -10.89
C VAL A 119 -6.30 -12.64 -10.65
N ASP A 120 -7.33 -13.41 -10.31
CA ASP A 120 -7.23 -14.85 -10.11
C ASP A 120 -6.73 -15.59 -11.37
N PHE A 121 -7.29 -15.23 -12.53
CA PHE A 121 -6.84 -15.77 -13.81
C PHE A 121 -5.36 -15.51 -14.07
N ILE A 122 -4.90 -14.28 -13.83
CA ILE A 122 -3.49 -13.91 -14.01
C ILE A 122 -2.59 -14.71 -13.06
N ILE A 123 -2.93 -14.78 -11.76
CA ILE A 123 -2.15 -15.50 -10.75
C ILE A 123 -2.03 -16.99 -11.10
N HIS A 124 -3.12 -17.65 -11.47
CA HIS A 124 -3.10 -19.05 -11.86
C HIS A 124 -2.31 -19.28 -13.16
N SER A 125 -2.45 -18.39 -14.14
CA SER A 125 -1.69 -18.46 -15.40
C SER A 125 -0.19 -18.31 -15.17
N VAL A 126 0.23 -17.37 -14.31
CA VAL A 126 1.65 -17.20 -13.94
C VAL A 126 2.20 -18.45 -13.27
N ASN A 127 1.43 -19.07 -12.35
CA ASN A 127 1.86 -20.30 -11.70
C ASN A 127 2.02 -21.46 -12.69
N GLU A 128 1.11 -21.57 -13.66
CA GLU A 128 1.19 -22.59 -14.72
C GLU A 128 2.44 -22.39 -15.60
N VAL A 129 2.72 -21.16 -16.02
CA VAL A 129 3.93 -20.83 -16.79
C VAL A 129 5.19 -21.13 -15.99
N LEU A 130 5.25 -20.75 -14.70
CA LEU A 130 6.39 -21.10 -13.85
C LEU A 130 6.62 -22.61 -13.77
N GLN A 131 5.57 -23.39 -13.65
CA GLN A 131 5.68 -24.86 -13.61
C GLN A 131 6.18 -25.43 -14.94
N GLN A 132 5.60 -24.97 -16.05
CA GLN A 132 5.90 -25.53 -17.37
C GLN A 132 7.28 -25.15 -17.87
N GLU A 133 7.69 -23.91 -17.68
CA GLU A 133 8.94 -23.37 -18.26
C GLU A 133 10.14 -23.45 -17.31
N PHE A 134 9.91 -23.40 -15.99
CA PHE A 134 10.97 -23.31 -14.99
C PHE A 134 10.94 -24.42 -13.94
N GLY A 135 9.92 -25.27 -13.91
CA GLY A 135 9.76 -26.32 -12.89
C GLY A 135 9.56 -25.75 -11.47
N GLN A 136 9.10 -24.50 -11.36
CA GLN A 136 8.88 -23.78 -10.12
C GLN A 136 7.39 -23.41 -9.96
N THR A 137 7.00 -23.00 -8.76
CA THR A 137 5.67 -22.46 -8.45
C THR A 137 5.78 -21.08 -7.83
N LEU A 138 4.66 -20.39 -7.67
CA LEU A 138 4.63 -19.13 -6.90
C LEU A 138 5.04 -19.32 -5.43
N GLY A 139 4.93 -20.54 -4.88
CA GLY A 139 5.38 -20.92 -3.53
C GLY A 139 6.87 -21.25 -3.45
N SER A 140 7.52 -21.63 -4.57
CA SER A 140 8.92 -22.08 -4.56
C SER A 140 9.87 -21.03 -3.98
N GLU A 141 10.79 -21.45 -3.10
CA GLU A 141 11.83 -20.59 -2.54
C GLU A 141 12.67 -19.94 -3.66
N GLY A 142 13.02 -18.66 -3.51
CA GLY A 142 13.75 -17.87 -4.48
C GLY A 142 12.89 -17.31 -5.62
N VAL A 143 11.58 -17.60 -5.67
CA VAL A 143 10.66 -16.95 -6.61
C VAL A 143 10.11 -15.67 -5.98
N HIS A 144 10.85 -14.56 -6.13
CA HIS A 144 10.41 -13.25 -5.68
C HIS A 144 9.32 -12.69 -6.59
N ILE A 145 8.23 -12.22 -5.98
CA ILE A 145 7.03 -11.72 -6.65
C ILE A 145 6.84 -10.24 -6.28
N ILE A 146 6.58 -9.39 -7.27
CA ILE A 146 6.28 -7.97 -7.03
C ILE A 146 5.00 -7.54 -7.73
N ASP A 147 4.17 -6.78 -7.00
CA ASP A 147 3.16 -5.90 -7.56
C ASP A 147 3.67 -4.45 -7.50
N PRO A 148 4.14 -3.89 -8.61
CA PRO A 148 4.73 -2.55 -8.63
C PRO A 148 3.72 -1.40 -8.58
N PHE A 149 2.41 -1.71 -8.64
CA PHE A 149 1.30 -0.75 -8.65
C PHE A 149 0.14 -1.26 -7.80
N THR A 150 0.44 -1.47 -6.52
CA THR A 150 -0.34 -2.31 -5.61
C THR A 150 -1.77 -1.82 -5.37
N GLY A 151 -2.02 -0.51 -5.45
CA GLY A 151 -3.33 0.05 -5.13
C GLY A 151 -3.76 -0.33 -3.71
N THR A 152 -4.91 -1.00 -3.59
CA THR A 152 -5.44 -1.49 -2.31
C THR A 152 -4.97 -2.92 -1.95
N GLY A 153 -4.02 -3.48 -2.69
CA GLY A 153 -3.41 -4.78 -2.38
C GLY A 153 -4.12 -5.98 -3.01
N THR A 154 -4.95 -5.80 -4.02
CA THR A 154 -5.79 -6.88 -4.57
C THR A 154 -4.97 -8.06 -5.11
N PHE A 155 -3.92 -7.82 -5.89
CA PHE A 155 -3.08 -8.91 -6.42
C PHE A 155 -2.43 -9.71 -5.30
N ILE A 156 -1.84 -9.05 -4.31
CA ILE A 156 -1.16 -9.75 -3.21
C ILE A 156 -2.15 -10.50 -2.32
N THR A 157 -3.29 -9.88 -1.98
CA THR A 157 -4.31 -10.56 -1.15
C THR A 157 -4.88 -11.80 -1.86
N ARG A 158 -5.13 -11.70 -3.18
CA ARG A 158 -5.59 -12.85 -3.97
C ARG A 158 -4.52 -13.92 -4.11
N LEU A 159 -3.23 -13.54 -4.26
CA LEU A 159 -2.12 -14.48 -4.26
C LEU A 159 -2.08 -15.29 -2.95
N LEU A 160 -2.15 -14.65 -1.80
CA LEU A 160 -2.18 -15.32 -0.50
C LEU A 160 -3.37 -16.26 -0.33
N GLN A 161 -4.54 -15.90 -0.89
CA GLN A 161 -5.78 -16.68 -0.82
C GLN A 161 -5.89 -17.77 -1.88
N SER A 162 -5.02 -17.79 -2.89
CA SER A 162 -5.12 -18.67 -4.07
C SER A 162 -4.95 -20.17 -3.76
N GLY A 163 -4.30 -20.50 -2.63
CA GLY A 163 -3.88 -21.86 -2.31
C GLY A 163 -2.67 -22.36 -3.12
N LEU A 164 -2.04 -21.49 -3.93
CA LEU A 164 -0.85 -21.83 -4.74
C LEU A 164 0.46 -21.74 -3.93
N ILE A 165 0.43 -21.10 -2.78
CA ILE A 165 1.52 -21.07 -1.80
C ILE A 165 1.10 -22.02 -0.68
N ALA A 166 1.88 -23.05 -0.42
CA ALA A 166 1.59 -24.00 0.64
C ALA A 166 1.73 -23.36 2.04
N PRO A 167 0.98 -23.81 3.05
CA PRO A 167 1.04 -23.23 4.40
C PRO A 167 2.45 -23.17 4.97
N GLU A 168 3.28 -24.19 4.73
CA GLU A 168 4.69 -24.25 5.15
C GLU A 168 5.61 -23.23 4.46
N GLU A 169 5.24 -22.78 3.26
CA GLU A 169 5.98 -21.78 2.48
C GLU A 169 5.49 -20.35 2.78
N MET A 170 4.25 -20.22 3.27
CA MET A 170 3.53 -18.95 3.38
C MET A 170 4.27 -17.91 4.23
N GLU A 171 4.81 -18.30 5.39
CA GLU A 171 5.51 -17.35 6.26
C GLU A 171 6.78 -16.81 5.59
N HIS A 172 7.57 -17.68 4.97
CA HIS A 172 8.79 -17.28 4.27
C HIS A 172 8.48 -16.33 3.11
N LYS A 173 7.49 -16.69 2.29
CA LYS A 173 7.00 -15.87 1.18
C LYS A 173 6.55 -14.48 1.64
N PHE A 174 5.68 -14.43 2.64
CA PHE A 174 5.15 -13.19 3.19
C PHE A 174 6.24 -12.26 3.72
N ARG A 175 7.23 -12.81 4.42
CA ARG A 175 8.29 -12.03 5.04
C ARG A 175 9.38 -11.57 4.08
N HIS A 176 9.68 -12.36 3.03
CA HIS A 176 10.94 -12.20 2.28
C HIS A 176 10.77 -12.10 0.77
N GLU A 177 9.75 -12.70 0.17
CA GLU A 177 9.71 -12.90 -1.26
C GLU A 177 8.48 -12.31 -1.97
N ILE A 178 7.54 -11.72 -1.21
CA ILE A 178 6.43 -10.94 -1.77
C ILE A 178 6.71 -9.46 -1.56
N HIS A 179 6.62 -8.69 -2.65
CA HIS A 179 6.92 -7.27 -2.68
C HIS A 179 5.76 -6.48 -3.27
N ALA A 180 5.63 -5.23 -2.84
CA ALA A 180 4.57 -4.34 -3.25
C ALA A 180 5.06 -2.89 -3.27
N ASN A 181 4.67 -2.10 -4.28
CA ASN A 181 4.96 -0.68 -4.33
C ASN A 181 3.68 0.13 -4.50
N GLU A 182 3.58 1.22 -3.77
CA GLU A 182 2.46 2.15 -3.89
C GLU A 182 2.97 3.58 -3.66
N ILE A 183 2.51 4.51 -4.49
CA ILE A 183 2.91 5.92 -4.40
C ILE A 183 1.92 6.74 -3.57
N VAL A 184 0.64 6.32 -3.50
CA VAL A 184 -0.40 7.02 -2.76
C VAL A 184 -0.40 6.54 -1.32
N LEU A 185 -0.14 7.44 -0.37
CA LEU A 185 -0.06 7.10 1.06
C LEU A 185 -1.29 6.33 1.55
N LEU A 186 -2.47 6.79 1.18
CA LEU A 186 -3.71 6.15 1.63
C LEU A 186 -3.89 4.75 1.06
N ALA A 187 -3.62 4.55 -0.23
CA ALA A 187 -3.67 3.23 -0.86
C ALA A 187 -2.61 2.31 -0.25
N TYR A 188 -1.40 2.81 0.00
CA TYR A 188 -0.33 2.10 0.72
C TYR A 188 -0.81 1.57 2.08
N TYR A 189 -1.48 2.40 2.90
CA TYR A 189 -1.99 1.98 4.20
C TYR A 189 -3.04 0.88 4.05
N ILE A 190 -3.97 1.06 3.11
CA ILE A 190 -5.04 0.08 2.87
C ILE A 190 -4.45 -1.24 2.37
N ALA A 191 -3.49 -1.18 1.44
CA ALA A 191 -2.82 -2.38 0.94
C ALA A 191 -2.11 -3.13 2.06
N ALA A 192 -1.30 -2.44 2.87
CA ALA A 192 -0.59 -3.06 3.99
C ALA A 192 -1.57 -3.76 4.94
N ILE A 193 -2.61 -3.06 5.37
CA ILE A 193 -3.63 -3.61 6.28
C ILE A 193 -4.38 -4.79 5.66
N ASN A 194 -4.78 -4.70 4.38
CA ASN A 194 -5.49 -5.78 3.71
C ASN A 194 -4.62 -7.04 3.58
N ILE A 195 -3.36 -6.86 3.20
CA ILE A 195 -2.39 -7.95 3.05
C ILE A 195 -2.14 -8.63 4.41
N GLU A 196 -1.90 -7.83 5.45
CA GLU A 196 -1.70 -8.32 6.82
C GLU A 196 -2.93 -9.06 7.35
N ALA A 197 -4.14 -8.48 7.18
CA ALA A 197 -5.39 -9.10 7.61
C ALA A 197 -5.64 -10.46 6.92
N VAL A 198 -5.35 -10.55 5.62
CA VAL A 198 -5.47 -11.81 4.87
C VAL A 198 -4.45 -12.84 5.37
N TYR A 199 -3.19 -12.45 5.51
CA TYR A 199 -2.15 -13.34 6.03
C TYR A 199 -2.52 -13.89 7.41
N HIS A 200 -2.90 -13.03 8.35
CA HIS A 200 -3.30 -13.45 9.70
C HIS A 200 -4.60 -14.25 9.72
N GLY A 201 -5.51 -13.99 8.78
CA GLY A 201 -6.72 -14.81 8.60
C GLY A 201 -6.40 -16.25 8.17
N ILE A 202 -5.32 -16.46 7.43
CA ILE A 202 -4.87 -17.77 6.95
C ILE A 202 -4.01 -18.47 8.00
N MET A 203 -3.01 -17.77 8.52
CA MET A 203 -1.96 -18.36 9.37
C MET A 203 -2.28 -18.33 10.85
N GLY A 204 -3.11 -17.36 11.30
CA GLY A 204 -3.29 -17.10 12.73
C GLY A 204 -2.00 -16.62 13.41
N GLY A 205 -1.92 -16.77 14.72
CA GLY A 205 -0.73 -16.46 15.50
C GLY A 205 -0.57 -14.98 15.87
N ASP A 206 0.66 -14.62 16.29
CA ASP A 206 0.99 -13.25 16.67
C ASP A 206 1.06 -12.32 15.46
N TYR A 207 0.86 -11.02 15.70
CA TYR A 207 0.93 -10.03 14.63
C TYR A 207 2.31 -9.94 13.98
N VAL A 208 2.33 -9.99 12.67
CA VAL A 208 3.53 -9.84 11.83
C VAL A 208 3.25 -8.78 10.78
N PRO A 209 4.01 -7.66 10.75
CA PRO A 209 3.84 -6.63 9.74
C PRO A 209 4.29 -7.13 8.36
N PHE A 210 3.63 -6.64 7.30
CA PHE A 210 4.07 -6.91 5.93
C PHE A 210 5.25 -6.00 5.55
N GLU A 211 6.44 -6.55 5.59
CA GLU A 211 7.67 -5.81 5.29
C GLU A 211 7.96 -5.63 3.79
N GLY A 212 7.24 -6.34 2.94
CA GLY A 212 7.42 -6.29 1.48
C GLY A 212 6.89 -5.03 0.81
N ILE A 213 6.06 -4.23 1.49
CA ILE A 213 5.47 -3.03 0.89
C ILE A 213 6.34 -1.79 1.10
N CYS A 214 6.52 -1.02 0.02
CA CYS A 214 7.23 0.26 0.01
C CYS A 214 6.32 1.40 -0.44
N LEU A 215 6.37 2.54 0.26
CA LEU A 215 5.82 3.78 -0.26
C LEU A 215 6.85 4.39 -1.21
N THR A 216 6.62 4.28 -2.51
CA THR A 216 7.58 4.71 -3.54
C THR A 216 6.92 4.87 -4.90
N ASP A 217 7.48 5.75 -5.73
CA ASP A 217 7.25 5.75 -7.17
C ASP A 217 8.10 4.64 -7.81
N THR A 218 7.46 3.64 -8.39
CA THR A 218 8.15 2.52 -9.04
C THR A 218 9.01 2.97 -10.22
N PHE A 219 8.56 3.94 -11.00
CA PHE A 219 9.30 4.44 -12.16
C PHE A 219 10.55 5.23 -11.78
N GLN A 220 10.55 5.88 -10.62
CA GLN A 220 11.67 6.67 -10.11
C GLN A 220 12.48 5.95 -9.01
N MET A 221 12.18 4.70 -8.74
CA MET A 221 12.80 3.93 -7.67
C MET A 221 14.33 3.84 -7.78
N TYR A 222 14.87 4.01 -8.98
CA TYR A 222 16.31 3.93 -9.27
C TYR A 222 17.02 5.29 -9.29
N GLU A 223 16.27 6.38 -9.19
CA GLU A 223 16.82 7.72 -9.12
C GLU A 223 17.18 8.07 -7.68
N SER A 224 18.33 8.68 -7.48
CA SER A 224 19.01 9.16 -6.26
C SER A 224 18.56 8.67 -4.87
N ASP A 225 19.55 8.26 -4.08
CA ASP A 225 19.41 7.53 -2.81
C ASP A 225 19.37 8.39 -1.54
N ASP A 226 19.47 9.75 -1.57
CA ASP A 226 20.11 10.39 -0.41
C ASP A 226 19.20 11.10 0.60
N LEU A 227 18.01 11.53 0.29
CA LEU A 227 17.22 12.33 1.22
C LEU A 227 16.08 11.57 1.90
N VAL A 228 15.49 10.59 1.20
CA VAL A 228 14.42 9.73 1.73
C VAL A 228 14.87 8.93 2.96
N SER A 229 16.15 8.58 3.02
CA SER A 229 16.70 7.79 4.13
C SER A 229 16.67 8.50 5.49
N ARG A 230 16.59 9.84 5.52
CA ARG A 230 16.60 10.60 6.78
C ARG A 230 15.28 10.58 7.52
N TYR A 231 14.16 10.65 6.80
CA TYR A 231 12.83 10.82 7.41
C TYR A 231 12.03 9.51 7.44
N MET A 232 12.29 8.61 6.48
CA MET A 232 11.69 7.28 6.41
C MET A 232 12.76 6.18 6.30
N PRO A 233 13.68 6.05 7.27
CA PRO A 233 14.81 5.14 7.16
C PRO A 233 14.37 3.68 6.94
N ASP A 234 13.33 3.23 7.64
CA ASP A 234 12.84 1.86 7.53
C ASP A 234 12.18 1.58 6.16
N ASN A 235 11.45 2.56 5.59
CA ASN A 235 10.93 2.45 4.23
C ASN A 235 12.05 2.42 3.19
N SER A 236 13.11 3.20 3.39
CA SER A 236 14.28 3.21 2.53
C SER A 236 15.06 1.89 2.59
N GLU A 237 15.18 1.29 3.76
CA GLU A 237 15.79 -0.05 3.90
C GLU A 237 14.95 -1.13 3.22
N ARG A 238 13.63 -1.05 3.28
CA ARG A 238 12.73 -1.93 2.52
C ARG A 238 12.95 -1.79 1.02
N ARG A 239 13.04 -0.55 0.50
CA ARG A 239 13.36 -0.28 -0.91
C ARG A 239 14.71 -0.85 -1.33
N LYS A 240 15.76 -0.68 -0.51
CA LYS A 240 17.10 -1.24 -0.79
C LYS A 240 17.07 -2.77 -0.87
N ARG A 241 16.39 -3.43 0.08
CA ARG A 241 16.20 -4.89 0.04
C ARG A 241 15.47 -5.33 -1.22
N GLN A 242 14.37 -4.66 -1.58
CA GLN A 242 13.60 -4.96 -2.77
C GLN A 242 14.42 -4.79 -4.06
N LYS A 243 15.22 -3.72 -4.17
CA LYS A 243 16.13 -3.51 -5.31
C LYS A 243 17.20 -4.61 -5.45
N ALA A 244 17.63 -5.18 -4.35
CA ALA A 244 18.64 -6.23 -4.31
C ALA A 244 18.05 -7.64 -4.55
N SER A 245 16.72 -7.78 -4.53
CA SER A 245 16.05 -9.06 -4.74
C SER A 245 16.05 -9.47 -6.21
N ASP A 246 16.20 -10.77 -6.47
CA ASP A 246 16.07 -11.35 -7.82
C ASP A 246 14.56 -11.52 -8.15
N ILE A 247 13.92 -10.43 -8.55
CA ILE A 247 12.50 -10.44 -8.89
C ILE A 247 12.29 -11.33 -10.12
N ARG A 248 11.47 -12.37 -9.97
CA ARG A 248 11.16 -13.33 -11.03
C ARG A 248 9.75 -13.18 -11.58
N VAL A 249 8.84 -12.66 -10.79
CA VAL A 249 7.44 -12.48 -11.16
C VAL A 249 7.05 -11.04 -10.93
N ILE A 250 6.52 -10.41 -11.97
CA ILE A 250 5.93 -9.07 -11.91
C ILE A 250 4.46 -9.23 -12.30
N VAL A 251 3.57 -8.91 -11.38
CA VAL A 251 2.11 -8.93 -11.61
C VAL A 251 1.53 -7.61 -11.12
N GLY A 252 0.57 -7.07 -11.83
CA GLY A 252 -0.06 -5.81 -11.43
C GLY A 252 -0.85 -5.18 -12.56
N ASN A 253 -1.57 -4.11 -12.24
CA ASN A 253 -2.28 -3.28 -13.20
C ASN A 253 -1.63 -1.87 -13.21
N PRO A 254 -0.71 -1.58 -14.16
CA PRO A 254 -0.02 -0.30 -14.19
C PRO A 254 -0.99 0.85 -14.48
N PRO A 255 -0.71 2.06 -13.95
CA PRO A 255 -1.51 3.23 -14.26
C PRO A 255 -1.47 3.53 -15.76
N TYR A 256 -2.62 3.88 -16.32
CA TYR A 256 -2.73 4.27 -17.71
C TYR A 256 -3.51 5.58 -17.80
N SER A 257 -3.05 6.47 -18.69
CA SER A 257 -3.72 7.74 -18.94
C SER A 257 -4.55 7.65 -20.21
N ILE A 258 -5.89 7.61 -20.05
CA ILE A 258 -6.79 7.85 -21.16
C ILE A 258 -7.33 9.27 -21.02
N GLY A 259 -6.82 10.21 -21.84
CA GLY A 259 -7.32 11.58 -21.86
C GLY A 259 -6.92 12.48 -20.71
N GLN A 260 -5.94 12.09 -19.92
CA GLN A 260 -5.34 12.97 -18.91
C GLN A 260 -4.22 13.81 -19.54
N ASP A 261 -4.15 15.09 -19.16
CA ASP A 261 -3.00 15.94 -19.45
C ASP A 261 -1.83 15.46 -18.58
N SER A 262 -1.08 14.46 -19.06
CA SER A 262 0.14 14.04 -18.37
C SER A 262 1.25 15.05 -18.65
N GLU A 263 1.98 15.43 -17.61
CA GLU A 263 3.18 16.28 -17.71
C GLU A 263 4.24 15.69 -18.66
N ASN A 264 4.22 14.38 -18.90
CA ASN A 264 5.08 13.69 -19.86
C ASN A 264 4.87 14.08 -21.33
N ARG A 265 3.74 14.73 -21.71
CA ARG A 265 3.58 15.29 -23.06
C ARG A 265 4.50 16.46 -23.37
N SER A 266 5.13 17.08 -22.37
CA SER A 266 6.06 18.19 -22.59
C SER A 266 7.43 17.75 -23.09
N GLU A 267 7.86 16.53 -22.87
CA GLU A 267 9.17 16.03 -23.35
C GLU A 267 9.12 15.50 -24.78
N GLU A 268 8.04 14.86 -25.20
CA GLU A 268 7.91 14.38 -26.60
C GLU A 268 7.87 15.52 -27.63
N ARG A 269 7.52 16.76 -27.23
CA ARG A 269 7.53 17.94 -28.12
C ARG A 269 8.89 18.59 -28.25
N ARG A 270 9.91 18.19 -27.48
CA ARG A 270 11.27 18.75 -27.56
C ARG A 270 12.22 17.97 -28.46
N VAL A 271 11.81 16.83 -29.00
CA VAL A 271 12.63 15.95 -29.86
C VAL A 271 12.13 15.95 -31.32
N GLY A 272 11.30 16.89 -31.70
CA GLY A 272 10.82 17.05 -33.10
C GLY A 272 11.35 18.34 -33.74
#